data_ac0e11186842be6ee6ffa1c46ae1eace
#
_entry.id   ac0e11186842be6ee6ffa1c46ae1eace
#
_cell.length_a   1.000
_cell.length_b   1.000
_cell.length_c   1.000
_cell.angle_alpha   90.00
_cell.angle_beta   90.00
_cell.angle_gamma   90.00
#
_symmetry.space_group_name_H-M   'P 1'
#
loop_
_entity.id
_entity.type
_entity.pdbx_description
1 polymer ?
#
loop_
_entity_poly.entity_id
_entity_poly.type
_entity_poly.pdbx_seq_one_letter_code
_entity_poly.pdbx_strand_id
1 'polypeptide(L)'
;MKPAASLRRTLLIGILAPIGVFVVINSVSLYRQSLAAATLAYDRTLLASAKTIGEQLDVEGYDEQAELRAKVPYSALEAFEADNQSRIFYRVSHLSGAMVSGFDDLPFWHGQIPLRPAYAALVDFYDATVHDEPVRVAVLLQPVASERGRGMAVVQVAETLELRQTLARRILLDTLWRQLLLMAVIAAVVVLVVQRATRPVRRLSAELAERAESDLSPIDAPDAPRELRPLVDATNEVMGRLQRLLDHQKRFVRDSAHQLRTPLAVLKAQVQSARRGDMPPDEALREINETVERATALANQMLSLAKVEQLRQQPESTRVDWADMAREVALDVSPLIADKALDFEFEEAPSPVRAHRWMLQELTRNLLHNAIKHSPPGGRLLVALRPEDEGVCLRVQDVGPGISAELRQRLFAPFAAGDVTRGSGLGLAICREIVLALGGRISLDNREIDGRVVGLTAMVWLPLDNPS
;
A
#
# COMPACT_ATOMS: atom_id res chain seq x y z
N MET A 1 1.65 11.82 -17.73
CA MET A 1 1.88 10.94 -16.56
C MET A 1 3.35 11.02 -16.18
N LYS A 2 3.70 11.46 -14.96
CA LYS A 2 5.10 11.40 -14.48
C LYS A 2 5.49 9.90 -14.38
N PRO A 3 6.66 9.50 -14.89
CA PRO A 3 7.10 8.12 -14.76
C PRO A 3 7.12 7.75 -13.26
N ALA A 4 6.49 6.64 -12.93
CA ALA A 4 6.45 6.13 -11.55
C ALA A 4 7.88 5.96 -11.06
N ALA A 5 8.24 6.68 -10.00
CA ALA A 5 9.57 6.60 -9.42
C ALA A 5 9.82 5.17 -8.93
N SER A 6 10.94 4.58 -9.35
CA SER A 6 11.32 3.24 -8.90
C SER A 6 11.48 3.24 -7.37
N LEU A 7 10.77 2.35 -6.66
CA LEU A 7 10.87 2.17 -5.21
C LEU A 7 12.34 2.10 -4.74
N ARG A 8 13.17 1.39 -5.49
CA ARG A 8 14.61 1.30 -5.25
C ARG A 8 15.29 2.67 -5.26
N ARG A 9 15.01 3.52 -6.26
CA ARG A 9 15.59 4.85 -6.38
C ARG A 9 15.13 5.76 -5.23
N THR A 10 13.86 5.70 -4.87
CA THR A 10 13.31 6.49 -3.77
C THR A 10 13.95 6.12 -2.44
N LEU A 11 14.08 4.81 -2.14
CA LEU A 11 14.74 4.34 -0.92
C LEU A 11 16.21 4.71 -0.87
N LEU A 12 16.97 4.53 -1.97
CA LEU A 12 18.38 4.88 -2.02
C LEU A 12 18.61 6.38 -1.81
N ILE A 13 17.86 7.22 -2.51
CA ILE A 13 17.98 8.68 -2.36
C ILE A 13 17.53 9.10 -0.95
N GLY A 14 16.40 8.57 -0.45
CA GLY A 14 15.87 8.91 0.86
C GLY A 14 16.80 8.58 2.02
N ILE A 15 17.66 7.56 1.88
CA ILE A 15 18.63 7.17 2.91
C ILE A 15 19.98 7.89 2.71
N LEU A 16 20.51 7.90 1.48
CA LEU A 16 21.86 8.40 1.22
C LEU A 16 21.94 9.93 1.20
N ALA A 17 20.90 10.65 0.75
CA ALA A 17 20.92 12.09 0.69
C ALA A 17 21.03 12.76 2.09
N PRO A 18 20.24 12.39 3.12
CA PRO A 18 20.39 12.93 4.46
C PRO A 18 21.78 12.64 5.05
N ILE A 19 22.32 11.45 4.83
CA ILE A 19 23.65 11.06 5.29
C ILE A 19 24.71 11.95 4.63
N GLY A 20 24.61 12.17 3.32
CA GLY A 20 25.53 13.07 2.60
C GLY A 20 25.49 14.49 3.13
N VAL A 21 24.31 15.05 3.37
CA VAL A 21 24.14 16.38 3.97
C VAL A 21 24.78 16.44 5.36
N PHE A 22 24.53 15.43 6.19
CA PHE A 22 25.12 15.37 7.54
C PHE A 22 26.65 15.32 7.51
N VAL A 23 27.24 14.54 6.60
CA VAL A 23 28.69 14.46 6.41
C VAL A 23 29.28 15.81 6.05
N VAL A 24 28.64 16.55 5.13
CA VAL A 24 29.11 17.90 4.74
C VAL A 24 29.08 18.86 5.93
N ILE A 25 27.96 18.91 6.65
CA ILE A 25 27.82 19.78 7.84
C ILE A 25 28.89 19.44 8.89
N ASN A 26 29.06 18.16 9.18
CA ASN A 26 30.04 17.68 10.16
C ASN A 26 31.49 18.03 9.75
N SER A 27 31.83 17.89 8.46
CA SER A 27 33.15 18.22 7.93
C SER A 27 33.47 19.71 8.08
N VAL A 28 32.48 20.56 7.73
CA VAL A 28 32.65 22.02 7.90
C VAL A 28 32.77 22.41 9.37
N SER A 29 31.97 21.82 10.24
CA SER A 29 32.02 22.05 11.68
C SER A 29 33.38 21.64 12.27
N LEU A 30 33.87 20.43 11.91
CA LEU A 30 35.13 19.93 12.41
C LEU A 30 36.31 20.77 11.93
N TYR A 31 36.31 21.22 10.67
CA TYR A 31 37.34 22.13 10.16
C TYR A 31 37.39 23.41 10.95
N ARG A 32 36.26 24.07 11.21
CA ARG A 32 36.17 25.29 12.01
C ARG A 32 36.65 25.08 13.45
N GLN A 33 36.26 23.97 14.06
CA GLN A 33 36.71 23.63 15.42
C GLN A 33 38.23 23.38 15.50
N SER A 34 38.74 22.62 14.52
CA SER A 34 40.19 22.32 14.46
C SER A 34 41.03 23.58 14.25
N LEU A 35 40.58 24.50 13.38
CA LEU A 35 41.25 25.78 13.15
C LEU A 35 41.21 26.65 14.39
N ALA A 36 40.07 26.76 15.08
CA ALA A 36 39.91 27.50 16.31
C ALA A 36 40.79 26.95 17.46
N ALA A 37 40.85 25.62 17.59
CA ALA A 37 41.70 24.96 18.59
C ALA A 37 43.18 25.16 18.29
N ALA A 38 43.60 25.06 17.04
CA ALA A 38 44.98 25.36 16.62
C ALA A 38 45.33 26.84 16.92
N THR A 39 44.47 27.78 16.53
CA THR A 39 44.68 29.20 16.81
C THR A 39 44.87 29.47 18.30
N LEU A 40 43.99 28.90 19.15
CA LEU A 40 44.10 29.09 20.60
C LEU A 40 45.40 28.50 21.18
N ALA A 41 45.85 27.35 20.71
CA ALA A 41 47.07 26.71 21.16
C ALA A 41 48.30 27.55 20.79
N TYR A 42 48.40 28.00 19.54
CA TYR A 42 49.51 28.82 19.06
C TYR A 42 49.49 30.21 19.63
N ASP A 43 48.35 30.85 19.86
CA ASP A 43 48.26 32.16 20.55
C ASP A 43 48.80 32.08 21.97
N ARG A 44 48.64 30.95 22.68
CA ARG A 44 49.27 30.72 23.99
C ARG A 44 50.78 30.63 23.91
N THR A 45 51.31 29.97 22.88
CA THR A 45 52.77 29.85 22.66
C THR A 45 53.36 31.21 22.34
N LEU A 46 52.73 32.01 21.46
CA LEU A 46 53.15 33.41 21.18
C LEU A 46 53.14 34.27 22.42
N LEU A 47 52.10 34.13 23.27
CA LEU A 47 52.06 34.87 24.54
C LEU A 47 53.17 34.46 25.51
N ALA A 48 53.48 33.18 25.60
CA ALA A 48 54.56 32.69 26.43
C ALA A 48 55.91 33.28 25.98
N SER A 49 56.19 33.31 24.68
CA SER A 49 57.38 33.93 24.10
C SER A 49 57.43 35.43 24.36
N ALA A 50 56.28 36.13 24.15
CA ALA A 50 56.20 37.54 24.44
C ALA A 50 56.47 37.85 25.94
N LYS A 51 55.97 37.00 26.84
CA LYS A 51 56.29 37.15 28.30
C LYS A 51 57.74 36.90 28.61
N THR A 52 58.34 35.84 28.04
CA THR A 52 59.75 35.51 28.22
C THR A 52 60.65 36.70 27.77
N ILE A 53 60.30 37.34 26.65
CA ILE A 53 60.99 38.56 26.19
C ILE A 53 60.74 39.71 27.15
N GLY A 54 59.47 39.90 27.57
CA GLY A 54 59.07 40.94 28.47
C GLY A 54 59.75 40.91 29.85
N GLU A 55 60.01 39.69 30.37
CA GLU A 55 60.70 39.47 31.65
C GLU A 55 62.20 39.77 31.58
N GLN A 56 62.79 39.84 30.40
CA GLN A 56 64.19 40.11 30.16
C GLN A 56 64.44 41.64 29.73
N LEU A 57 63.40 42.45 29.89
CA LEU A 57 63.53 43.87 29.65
C LEU A 57 64.20 44.56 30.86
N ASP A 58 65.27 45.25 30.61
CA ASP A 58 66.01 45.98 31.63
C ASP A 58 66.15 47.47 31.23
N VAL A 59 66.33 48.31 32.21
CA VAL A 59 66.55 49.74 32.00
C VAL A 59 67.94 50.07 32.48
N GLU A 60 68.86 50.31 31.54
CA GLU A 60 70.23 50.73 31.84
C GLU A 60 70.39 52.28 31.79
N GLY A 61 71.09 52.84 32.75
CA GLY A 61 71.39 54.28 32.78
C GLY A 61 70.70 55.03 33.94
N TYR A 62 71.16 56.21 34.18
CA TYR A 62 70.68 57.14 35.24
C TYR A 62 70.14 58.42 34.61
N ASP A 63 69.06 58.98 35.18
CA ASP A 63 68.40 60.21 34.79
C ASP A 63 67.83 60.21 33.32
N GLU A 64 68.01 61.30 32.60
CA GLU A 64 67.50 61.51 31.24
C GLU A 64 68.15 60.58 30.18
N GLN A 65 69.16 59.78 30.57
CA GLN A 65 69.86 58.85 29.73
C GLN A 65 69.42 57.36 29.98
N ALA A 66 68.36 57.15 30.69
CA ALA A 66 67.81 55.81 30.91
C ALA A 66 67.23 55.20 29.60
N GLU A 67 67.98 54.27 29.04
CA GLU A 67 67.54 53.55 27.81
C GLU A 67 66.96 52.17 28.15
N LEU A 68 65.82 51.85 27.53
CA LEU A 68 65.25 50.52 27.58
C LEU A 68 66.10 49.53 26.74
N ARG A 69 66.62 48.49 27.36
CA ARG A 69 67.34 47.41 26.67
C ARG A 69 66.57 46.12 26.72
N ALA A 70 66.47 45.40 25.57
CA ALA A 70 65.85 44.10 25.45
C ALA A 70 66.95 43.09 25.18
N LYS A 71 67.17 42.14 26.11
CA LYS A 71 67.91 40.93 25.87
C LYS A 71 66.92 39.87 25.50
N VAL A 72 66.81 39.55 24.19
CA VAL A 72 65.95 38.46 23.73
C VAL A 72 66.70 37.14 23.86
N PRO A 73 66.32 36.28 24.83
CA PRO A 73 66.99 34.99 24.99
C PRO A 73 66.58 34.05 23.85
N TYR A 74 67.51 33.23 23.38
CA TYR A 74 67.24 32.22 22.37
C TYR A 74 66.08 31.34 22.75
N SER A 75 65.96 30.96 24.02
CA SER A 75 64.84 30.12 24.56
C SER A 75 63.47 30.74 24.38
N ALA A 76 63.34 32.05 24.20
CA ALA A 76 62.04 32.69 23.93
C ALA A 76 61.54 32.40 22.51
N LEU A 77 62.42 32.04 21.59
CA LEU A 77 62.15 31.76 20.19
C LEU A 77 62.29 30.26 19.85
N GLU A 78 62.92 29.47 20.72
CA GLU A 78 63.25 28.04 20.52
C GLU A 78 61.99 27.19 20.26
N ALA A 79 60.87 27.50 20.90
CA ALA A 79 59.64 26.75 20.73
C ALA A 79 59.12 26.72 19.27
N PHE A 80 59.57 27.64 18.43
CA PHE A 80 59.14 27.79 17.05
C PHE A 80 60.21 27.33 16.05
N GLU A 81 61.47 27.33 16.46
CA GLU A 81 62.55 26.83 15.61
C GLU A 81 62.56 25.30 15.49
N ALA A 82 61.93 24.60 16.41
CA ALA A 82 61.88 23.14 16.45
C ALA A 82 61.29 22.52 15.19
N ASP A 83 60.37 23.20 14.49
CA ASP A 83 59.65 22.60 13.32
C ASP A 83 60.11 23.13 11.96
N ASN A 84 61.03 24.16 11.90
CA ASN A 84 61.56 24.75 10.67
C ASN A 84 60.53 25.16 9.60
N GLN A 85 59.22 25.25 9.96
CA GLN A 85 58.13 25.51 9.03
C GLN A 85 57.44 26.86 9.28
N SER A 86 57.71 27.51 10.44
CA SER A 86 57.18 28.85 10.76
C SER A 86 58.31 29.85 10.89
N ARG A 87 58.10 31.06 10.38
CA ARG A 87 59.03 32.19 10.58
C ARG A 87 58.50 33.02 11.73
N ILE A 88 59.46 33.46 12.56
CA ILE A 88 59.15 34.27 13.72
C ILE A 88 59.75 35.65 13.53
N PHE A 89 58.93 36.62 13.91
CA PHE A 89 59.36 38.01 13.97
C PHE A 89 59.05 38.52 15.39
N TYR A 90 59.90 39.34 15.91
CA TYR A 90 59.65 40.04 17.18
C TYR A 90 60.01 41.53 17.05
N ARG A 91 59.33 42.32 17.81
CA ARG A 91 59.63 43.79 17.95
C ARG A 91 59.36 44.18 19.37
N VAL A 92 60.40 44.88 19.98
CA VAL A 92 60.28 45.50 21.25
C VAL A 92 60.38 47.02 21.01
N SER A 93 59.44 47.76 21.54
CA SER A 93 59.37 49.20 21.34
C SER A 93 58.83 49.90 22.60
N HIS A 94 59.09 51.19 22.68
CA HIS A 94 58.39 52.05 23.62
C HIS A 94 56.92 52.20 23.21
N LEU A 95 56.05 52.63 24.13
CA LEU A 95 54.67 52.99 23.85
C LEU A 95 54.53 54.09 22.79
N SER A 96 55.57 54.92 22.62
CA SER A 96 55.66 55.96 21.60
C SER A 96 55.91 55.41 20.18
N GLY A 97 56.24 54.13 20.04
CA GLY A 97 56.54 53.48 18.77
C GLY A 97 58.05 53.42 18.48
N ALA A 98 58.91 54.05 19.26
CA ALA A 98 60.39 54.00 19.09
C ALA A 98 60.85 52.56 19.32
N MET A 99 61.53 51.97 18.32
CA MET A 99 62.01 50.59 18.37
C MET A 99 63.25 50.49 19.29
N VAL A 100 63.27 49.43 20.07
CA VAL A 100 64.39 49.08 20.97
C VAL A 100 65.16 47.85 20.38
N SER A 101 64.46 46.84 19.91
CA SER A 101 65.10 45.67 19.37
C SER A 101 64.11 44.92 18.49
N GLY A 102 64.57 44.14 17.49
CA GLY A 102 63.78 43.26 16.66
C GLY A 102 63.76 43.58 15.18
N PHE A 103 62.67 43.27 14.50
CA PHE A 103 62.53 43.40 13.06
C PHE A 103 61.70 44.69 12.76
N ASP A 104 62.22 45.57 11.93
CA ASP A 104 61.55 46.76 11.48
C ASP A 104 60.33 46.51 10.62
N ASP A 105 60.34 45.39 9.89
CA ASP A 105 59.26 44.95 8.97
C ASP A 105 57.95 44.55 9.70
N LEU A 106 58.02 44.28 11.03
CA LEU A 106 56.82 44.02 11.82
C LEU A 106 56.16 45.38 12.18
N PRO A 107 54.92 45.61 11.66
CA PRO A 107 54.22 46.88 11.90
C PRO A 107 54.03 47.13 13.40
N PHE A 108 54.26 48.43 13.82
CA PHE A 108 53.98 48.78 15.20
C PHE A 108 52.49 48.68 15.51
N TRP A 109 52.15 48.15 16.69
CA TRP A 109 50.79 47.99 17.15
C TRP A 109 50.15 49.35 17.48
N HIS A 110 48.96 49.60 16.87
CA HIS A 110 48.19 50.83 17.11
C HIS A 110 46.79 50.46 17.71
N GLY A 111 46.64 49.29 18.25
CA GLY A 111 45.38 48.81 18.78
C GLY A 111 45.07 49.32 20.19
N GLN A 112 43.93 48.86 20.69
CA GLN A 112 43.50 49.07 22.07
C GLN A 112 43.42 47.72 22.76
N ILE A 113 43.85 47.65 24.03
CA ILE A 113 43.74 46.42 24.81
C ILE A 113 42.29 46.11 25.04
N PRO A 114 41.86 44.84 24.80
CA PRO A 114 40.50 44.43 25.04
C PRO A 114 40.06 44.70 26.48
N LEU A 115 38.88 45.29 26.67
CA LEU A 115 38.28 45.55 27.97
C LEU A 115 38.07 44.34 28.84
N ARG A 116 37.96 43.15 28.20
CA ARG A 116 37.87 41.82 28.84
C ARG A 116 38.87 40.89 28.18
N PRO A 117 40.14 40.92 28.54
CA PRO A 117 41.13 40.03 27.95
C PRO A 117 40.86 38.58 28.32
N ALA A 118 41.07 37.68 27.36
CA ALA A 118 40.97 36.23 27.60
C ALA A 118 42.08 35.70 28.51
N TYR A 119 43.10 36.53 28.77
CA TYR A 119 44.29 36.22 29.58
C TYR A 119 44.46 37.27 30.69
N ALA A 120 45.07 36.85 31.78
CA ALA A 120 45.36 37.73 32.94
C ALA A 120 46.43 38.81 32.65
N ALA A 121 47.01 38.86 31.48
CA ALA A 121 48.03 39.85 31.05
C ALA A 121 47.36 40.88 30.11
N LEU A 122 48.01 42.04 30.01
CA LEU A 122 47.63 43.08 29.04
C LEU A 122 48.10 42.64 27.63
N VAL A 123 47.31 41.83 26.98
CA VAL A 123 47.65 41.20 25.73
C VAL A 123 46.56 41.43 24.69
N ASP A 124 46.97 41.60 23.43
CA ASP A 124 46.12 41.62 22.25
C ASP A 124 46.69 40.69 21.19
N PHE A 125 45.80 40.16 20.33
CA PHE A 125 46.15 39.29 19.21
C PHE A 125 45.51 39.81 17.94
N TYR A 126 46.36 40.06 16.91
CA TYR A 126 45.87 40.51 15.62
C TYR A 126 46.60 39.84 14.47
N ASP A 127 46.00 39.88 13.29
CA ASP A 127 46.60 39.37 12.07
C ASP A 127 47.25 40.54 11.31
N ALA A 128 48.48 40.36 10.82
CA ALA A 128 49.23 41.32 10.03
C ALA A 128 49.87 40.62 8.81
N THR A 129 50.59 41.41 8.00
CA THR A 129 51.37 40.89 6.89
C THR A 129 52.79 41.36 7.02
N VAL A 130 53.77 40.47 6.95
CA VAL A 130 55.19 40.72 6.96
C VAL A 130 55.81 40.03 5.75
N HIS A 131 56.53 40.76 4.89
CA HIS A 131 57.08 40.24 3.64
C HIS A 131 56.07 39.51 2.76
N ASP A 132 54.85 40.02 2.61
CA ASP A 132 53.72 39.39 1.89
C ASP A 132 53.21 38.08 2.49
N GLU A 133 53.70 37.65 3.65
CA GLU A 133 53.24 36.50 4.37
C GLU A 133 52.27 36.89 5.49
N PRO A 134 51.11 36.24 5.61
CA PRO A 134 50.17 36.51 6.70
C PRO A 134 50.74 35.96 8.01
N VAL A 135 50.78 36.82 9.03
CA VAL A 135 51.31 36.49 10.36
C VAL A 135 50.26 36.75 11.43
N ARG A 136 50.28 35.96 12.50
CA ARG A 136 49.55 36.17 13.73
C ARG A 136 50.49 36.85 14.74
N VAL A 137 50.10 37.97 15.28
CA VAL A 137 50.89 38.78 16.23
C VAL A 137 50.24 38.72 17.61
N ALA A 138 51.05 38.39 18.62
CA ALA A 138 50.72 38.61 20.02
C ALA A 138 51.41 39.89 20.49
N VAL A 139 50.65 40.75 21.10
CA VAL A 139 51.13 41.99 21.67
C VAL A 139 51.02 41.96 23.19
N LEU A 140 52.12 42.11 23.91
CA LEU A 140 52.15 42.18 25.34
C LEU A 140 52.59 43.59 25.76
N LEU A 141 51.80 44.27 26.56
CA LEU A 141 52.17 45.52 27.24
C LEU A 141 52.79 45.16 28.59
N GLN A 142 54.10 45.33 28.68
CA GLN A 142 54.89 45.03 29.87
C GLN A 142 55.25 46.33 30.62
N PRO A 143 54.81 46.45 31.88
CA PRO A 143 55.30 47.55 32.73
C PRO A 143 56.80 47.37 33.02
N VAL A 144 57.56 48.38 32.76
CA VAL A 144 58.98 48.38 33.07
C VAL A 144 59.20 49.45 34.15
N ALA A 145 59.82 49.06 35.25
CA ALA A 145 60.11 49.99 36.36
C ALA A 145 61.61 50.21 36.46
N SER A 146 62.01 51.50 36.53
CA SER A 146 63.38 51.94 36.98
C SER A 146 63.25 52.69 38.31
N GLU A 147 64.38 52.90 39.00
CA GLU A 147 64.41 53.60 40.27
C GLU A 147 63.81 55.04 40.18
N ARG A 148 63.66 55.61 38.99
CA ARG A 148 63.15 56.98 38.77
C ARG A 148 61.97 57.15 37.82
N GLY A 149 61.37 56.04 37.30
CA GLY A 149 60.23 56.16 36.41
C GLY A 149 59.51 54.83 36.14
N ARG A 150 58.21 54.91 35.82
CA ARG A 150 57.42 53.80 35.32
C ARG A 150 57.11 53.98 33.82
N GLY A 151 57.56 53.04 33.01
CA GLY A 151 57.28 53.02 31.57
C GLY A 151 56.49 51.80 31.16
N MET A 152 55.97 51.80 29.95
CA MET A 152 55.37 50.66 29.32
C MET A 152 56.15 50.27 28.07
N ALA A 153 56.54 49.03 27.95
CA ALA A 153 57.15 48.50 26.75
C ALA A 153 56.08 47.67 25.98
N VAL A 154 56.16 47.76 24.69
CA VAL A 154 55.30 46.90 23.76
C VAL A 154 56.18 45.82 23.22
N VAL A 155 55.87 44.59 23.58
CA VAL A 155 56.48 43.35 23.05
C VAL A 155 55.55 42.71 22.05
N GLN A 156 55.99 42.67 20.81
CA GLN A 156 55.22 41.98 19.71
C GLN A 156 56.01 40.74 19.30
N VAL A 157 55.31 39.61 19.23
CA VAL A 157 55.87 38.37 18.68
C VAL A 157 54.88 37.86 17.62
N ALA A 158 55.39 37.64 16.45
CA ALA A 158 54.59 37.23 15.29
C ALA A 158 55.10 35.90 14.73
N GLU A 159 54.16 35.07 14.25
CA GLU A 159 54.42 33.79 13.61
C GLU A 159 53.63 33.69 12.30
N THR A 160 54.21 33.12 11.25
CA THR A 160 53.51 32.87 9.99
C THR A 160 52.37 31.86 10.17
N LEU A 161 51.26 32.05 9.44
CA LEU A 161 50.05 31.20 9.55
C LEU A 161 50.16 29.87 8.80
N GLU A 162 51.26 29.61 8.08
CA GLU A 162 51.42 28.42 7.23
C GLU A 162 51.25 27.10 8.00
N LEU A 163 51.89 26.98 9.17
CA LEU A 163 51.84 25.75 9.97
C LEU A 163 50.40 25.45 10.45
N ARG A 164 49.69 26.49 10.89
CA ARG A 164 48.30 26.38 11.36
C ARG A 164 47.39 25.91 10.22
N GLN A 165 47.55 26.49 9.03
CA GLN A 165 46.74 26.14 7.85
C GLN A 165 47.09 24.72 7.35
N THR A 166 48.35 24.33 7.36
CA THR A 166 48.81 23.00 6.95
C THR A 166 48.25 21.91 7.88
N LEU A 167 48.29 22.12 9.20
CA LEU A 167 47.73 21.23 10.18
C LEU A 167 46.21 21.10 10.03
N ALA A 168 45.50 22.21 9.89
CA ALA A 168 44.04 22.21 9.69
C ALA A 168 43.67 21.48 8.39
N ARG A 169 44.43 21.70 7.29
CA ARG A 169 44.24 21.02 6.00
C ARG A 169 44.50 19.51 6.12
N ARG A 170 45.56 19.11 6.82
CA ARG A 170 45.88 17.68 7.03
C ARG A 170 44.74 16.98 7.81
N ILE A 171 44.28 17.55 8.91
CA ILE A 171 43.16 17.03 9.70
C ILE A 171 41.89 16.93 8.85
N LEU A 172 41.62 17.96 8.03
CA LEU A 172 40.48 17.93 7.11
C LEU A 172 40.56 16.78 6.11
N LEU A 173 41.73 16.61 5.42
CA LEU A 173 41.92 15.56 4.42
C LEU A 173 41.80 14.17 5.03
N ASP A 174 42.42 13.92 6.18
CA ASP A 174 42.34 12.64 6.90
C ASP A 174 40.90 12.35 7.34
N THR A 175 40.15 13.36 7.74
CA THR A 175 38.75 13.20 8.13
C THR A 175 37.88 12.94 6.93
N LEU A 176 38.07 13.69 5.84
CA LEU A 176 37.30 13.50 4.59
C LEU A 176 37.52 12.09 4.03
N TRP A 177 38.76 11.60 4.02
CA TRP A 177 39.02 10.24 3.54
C TRP A 177 38.30 9.18 4.36
N ARG A 178 38.35 9.28 5.69
CA ARG A 178 37.62 8.37 6.59
C ARG A 178 36.10 8.46 6.41
N GLN A 179 35.56 9.64 6.23
CA GLN A 179 34.13 9.85 5.99
C GLN A 179 33.67 9.31 4.63
N LEU A 180 34.49 9.49 3.58
CA LEU A 180 34.23 8.91 2.24
C LEU A 180 34.22 7.39 2.30
N LEU A 181 35.18 6.77 2.98
CA LEU A 181 35.22 5.33 3.18
C LEU A 181 33.96 4.83 3.90
N LEU A 182 33.60 5.47 5.00
CA LEU A 182 32.39 5.15 5.78
C LEU A 182 31.13 5.28 4.91
N MET A 183 31.02 6.36 4.14
CA MET A 183 29.89 6.57 3.23
C MET A 183 29.84 5.48 2.14
N ALA A 184 30.97 5.09 1.58
CA ALA A 184 31.04 4.01 0.60
C ALA A 184 30.56 2.68 1.18
N VAL A 185 30.97 2.34 2.42
CA VAL A 185 30.50 1.14 3.12
C VAL A 185 29.00 1.21 3.38
N ILE A 186 28.49 2.33 3.90
CA ILE A 186 27.05 2.52 4.13
C ILE A 186 26.29 2.40 2.81
N ALA A 187 26.77 3.03 1.73
CA ALA A 187 26.12 2.95 0.42
C ALA A 187 26.08 1.50 -0.10
N ALA A 188 27.17 0.76 0.03
CA ALA A 188 27.23 -0.65 -0.35
C ALA A 188 26.23 -1.49 0.44
N VAL A 189 26.17 -1.33 1.77
CA VAL A 189 25.22 -2.04 2.64
C VAL A 189 23.78 -1.70 2.28
N VAL A 190 23.47 -0.43 2.11
CA VAL A 190 22.11 0.04 1.74
C VAL A 190 21.69 -0.54 0.39
N VAL A 191 22.59 -0.53 -0.61
CA VAL A 191 22.32 -1.13 -1.93
C VAL A 191 22.04 -2.62 -1.82
N LEU A 192 22.85 -3.35 -1.05
CA LEU A 192 22.67 -4.79 -0.83
C LEU A 192 21.34 -5.11 -0.12
N VAL A 193 21.02 -4.36 0.94
CA VAL A 193 19.76 -4.54 1.70
C VAL A 193 18.55 -4.24 0.82
N VAL A 194 18.56 -3.12 0.10
CA VAL A 194 17.45 -2.74 -0.80
C VAL A 194 17.28 -3.76 -1.93
N GLN A 195 18.37 -4.26 -2.52
CA GLN A 195 18.31 -5.30 -3.55
C GLN A 195 17.71 -6.58 -2.99
N ARG A 196 18.15 -7.00 -1.79
CA ARG A 196 17.65 -8.23 -1.16
C ARG A 196 16.19 -8.11 -0.75
N ALA A 197 15.77 -6.97 -0.21
CA ALA A 197 14.39 -6.70 0.19
C ALA A 197 13.42 -6.59 -1.00
N THR A 198 13.86 -6.08 -2.15
CA THR A 198 12.99 -5.92 -3.33
C THR A 198 12.98 -7.15 -4.25
N ARG A 199 13.89 -8.10 -4.08
CA ARG A 199 14.01 -9.32 -4.90
C ARG A 199 12.74 -10.19 -4.88
N PRO A 200 12.10 -10.47 -3.72
CA PRO A 200 10.88 -11.28 -3.67
C PRO A 200 9.72 -10.63 -4.43
N VAL A 201 9.56 -9.30 -4.30
CA VAL A 201 8.51 -8.56 -5.04
C VAL A 201 8.68 -8.69 -6.55
N ARG A 202 9.92 -8.58 -7.02
CA ARG A 202 10.22 -8.73 -8.45
C ARG A 202 9.97 -10.14 -8.96
N ARG A 203 10.35 -11.16 -8.17
CA ARG A 203 10.10 -12.56 -8.51
C ARG A 203 8.61 -12.82 -8.63
N LEU A 204 7.83 -12.40 -7.63
CA LEU A 204 6.39 -12.55 -7.63
C LEU A 204 5.73 -11.84 -8.83
N SER A 205 6.17 -10.63 -9.14
CA SER A 205 5.67 -9.89 -10.30
C SER A 205 6.01 -10.55 -11.64
N ALA A 206 7.23 -11.10 -11.77
CA ALA A 206 7.64 -11.83 -12.97
C ALA A 206 6.86 -13.14 -13.12
N GLU A 207 6.70 -13.91 -12.05
CA GLU A 207 5.92 -15.15 -12.04
C GLU A 207 4.47 -14.91 -12.45
N LEU A 208 3.84 -13.84 -11.93
CA LEU A 208 2.48 -13.46 -12.32
C LEU A 208 2.38 -13.01 -13.78
N ALA A 209 3.41 -12.31 -14.29
CA ALA A 209 3.43 -11.82 -15.67
C ALA A 209 3.68 -12.93 -16.70
N GLU A 210 4.41 -13.98 -16.33
CA GLU A 210 4.75 -15.10 -17.21
C GLU A 210 3.69 -16.23 -17.18
N ARG A 211 2.73 -16.19 -16.24
CA ARG A 211 1.65 -17.17 -16.16
C ARG A 211 0.75 -17.10 -17.38
N ALA A 212 0.35 -18.26 -17.87
CA ALA A 212 -0.69 -18.35 -18.88
C ALA A 212 -2.03 -17.80 -18.33
N GLU A 213 -2.84 -17.16 -19.16
CA GLU A 213 -4.15 -16.60 -18.78
C GLU A 213 -5.09 -17.63 -18.12
N SER A 214 -4.90 -18.91 -18.42
CA SER A 214 -5.69 -20.03 -17.88
C SER A 214 -5.12 -20.63 -16.60
N ASP A 215 -3.93 -20.24 -16.16
CA ASP A 215 -3.27 -20.77 -14.96
C ASP A 215 -3.69 -19.98 -13.71
N LEU A 216 -4.68 -20.48 -13.02
CA LEU A 216 -5.21 -19.96 -11.76
C LEU A 216 -4.72 -20.76 -10.54
N SER A 217 -3.64 -21.54 -10.67
CA SER A 217 -3.07 -22.28 -9.54
C SER A 217 -2.58 -21.32 -8.45
N PRO A 218 -2.62 -21.71 -7.17
CA PRO A 218 -2.13 -20.88 -6.08
C PRO A 218 -0.66 -20.50 -6.29
N ILE A 219 -0.32 -19.27 -5.89
CA ILE A 219 1.06 -18.79 -5.87
C ILE A 219 1.73 -19.39 -4.64
N ASP A 220 2.79 -20.16 -4.85
CA ASP A 220 3.63 -20.68 -3.76
C ASP A 220 4.85 -19.76 -3.58
N ALA A 221 4.85 -18.99 -2.51
CA ALA A 221 5.92 -18.04 -2.18
C ALA A 221 6.46 -18.29 -0.76
N PRO A 222 7.13 -19.43 -0.51
CA PRO A 222 7.63 -19.79 0.83
C PRO A 222 8.65 -18.78 1.36
N ASP A 223 9.44 -18.17 0.48
CA ASP A 223 10.46 -17.18 0.80
C ASP A 223 9.92 -15.73 0.89
N ALA A 224 8.61 -15.54 0.78
CA ALA A 224 8.03 -14.20 0.86
C ALA A 224 8.19 -13.60 2.27
N PRO A 225 8.67 -12.36 2.40
CA PRO A 225 8.65 -11.61 3.65
C PRO A 225 7.24 -11.60 4.27
N ARG A 226 7.17 -11.51 5.60
CA ARG A 226 5.88 -11.51 6.32
C ARG A 226 4.94 -10.40 5.84
N GLU A 227 5.49 -9.29 5.42
CA GLU A 227 4.77 -8.13 4.89
C GLU A 227 4.09 -8.39 3.53
N LEU A 228 4.59 -9.36 2.77
CA LEU A 228 4.01 -9.73 1.47
C LEU A 228 3.03 -10.90 1.54
N ARG A 229 3.02 -11.68 2.62
CA ARG A 229 2.10 -12.82 2.79
C ARG A 229 0.62 -12.43 2.64
N PRO A 230 0.13 -11.33 3.28
CA PRO A 230 -1.27 -10.94 3.10
C PRO A 230 -1.64 -10.64 1.65
N LEU A 231 -0.70 -10.11 0.86
CA LEU A 231 -0.90 -9.84 -0.57
C LEU A 231 -0.99 -11.16 -1.38
N VAL A 232 -0.10 -12.12 -1.08
CA VAL A 232 -0.12 -13.45 -1.72
C VAL A 232 -1.42 -14.17 -1.38
N ASP A 233 -1.84 -14.15 -0.11
CA ASP A 233 -3.08 -14.79 0.35
C ASP A 233 -4.31 -14.17 -0.31
N ALA A 234 -4.40 -12.84 -0.36
CA ALA A 234 -5.49 -12.14 -1.04
C ALA A 234 -5.53 -12.46 -2.55
N THR A 235 -4.36 -12.55 -3.21
CA THR A 235 -4.26 -12.92 -4.62
C THR A 235 -4.73 -14.35 -4.84
N ASN A 236 -4.31 -15.29 -3.99
CA ASN A 236 -4.72 -16.69 -4.05
C ASN A 236 -6.23 -16.84 -3.80
N GLU A 237 -6.80 -16.06 -2.90
CA GLU A 237 -8.25 -16.05 -2.68
C GLU A 237 -9.01 -15.60 -3.92
N VAL A 238 -8.56 -14.53 -4.59
CA VAL A 238 -9.17 -14.03 -5.83
C VAL A 238 -9.05 -15.08 -6.95
N MET A 239 -7.88 -15.70 -7.13
CA MET A 239 -7.67 -16.77 -8.10
C MET A 239 -8.58 -17.97 -7.82
N GLY A 240 -8.71 -18.37 -6.55
CA GLY A 240 -9.62 -19.45 -6.16
C GLY A 240 -11.10 -19.14 -6.41
N ARG A 241 -11.52 -17.88 -6.26
CA ARG A 241 -12.89 -17.46 -6.64
C ARG A 241 -13.09 -17.51 -8.15
N LEU A 242 -12.11 -17.01 -8.90
CA LEU A 242 -12.18 -17.02 -10.37
C LEU A 242 -12.20 -18.44 -10.93
N GLN A 243 -11.37 -19.34 -10.40
CA GLN A 243 -11.37 -20.76 -10.77
C GLN A 243 -12.75 -21.39 -10.56
N ARG A 244 -13.38 -21.18 -9.39
CA ARG A 244 -14.72 -21.69 -9.08
C ARG A 244 -15.78 -21.17 -10.05
N LEU A 245 -15.72 -19.87 -10.41
CA LEU A 245 -16.63 -19.26 -11.38
C LEU A 245 -16.47 -19.89 -12.77
N LEU A 246 -15.22 -20.04 -13.23
CA LEU A 246 -14.95 -20.66 -14.53
C LEU A 246 -15.37 -22.13 -14.57
N ASP A 247 -15.15 -22.88 -13.51
CA ASP A 247 -15.58 -24.28 -13.43
C ASP A 247 -17.10 -24.42 -13.40
N HIS A 248 -17.79 -23.47 -12.73
CA HIS A 248 -19.24 -23.40 -12.75
C HIS A 248 -19.76 -23.07 -14.15
N GLN A 249 -19.18 -22.11 -14.83
CA GLN A 249 -19.53 -21.74 -16.21
C GLN A 249 -19.27 -22.87 -17.20
N LYS A 250 -18.10 -23.52 -17.11
CA LYS A 250 -17.80 -24.71 -17.98
C LYS A 250 -18.78 -25.84 -17.79
N ARG A 251 -19.17 -26.17 -16.55
CA ARG A 251 -20.19 -27.18 -16.25
C ARG A 251 -21.54 -26.78 -16.84
N PHE A 252 -21.97 -25.53 -16.61
CA PHE A 252 -23.24 -25.04 -17.15
C PHE A 252 -23.31 -25.17 -18.69
N VAL A 253 -22.26 -24.68 -19.40
CA VAL A 253 -22.21 -24.79 -20.87
C VAL A 253 -22.25 -26.24 -21.35
N ARG A 254 -21.47 -27.12 -20.72
CA ARG A 254 -21.43 -28.55 -21.09
C ARG A 254 -22.79 -29.21 -20.87
N ASP A 255 -23.39 -29.01 -19.70
CA ASP A 255 -24.64 -29.62 -19.31
C ASP A 255 -25.80 -29.09 -20.17
N SER A 256 -25.80 -27.78 -20.49
CA SER A 256 -26.72 -27.14 -21.43
C SER A 256 -26.64 -27.76 -22.84
N ALA A 257 -25.41 -27.92 -23.35
CA ALA A 257 -25.19 -28.52 -24.66
C ALA A 257 -25.68 -29.98 -24.72
N HIS A 258 -25.47 -30.75 -23.65
CA HIS A 258 -25.99 -32.13 -23.56
C HIS A 258 -27.49 -32.17 -23.53
N GLN A 259 -28.15 -31.28 -22.78
CA GLN A 259 -29.62 -31.25 -22.67
C GLN A 259 -30.31 -30.77 -23.96
N LEU A 260 -29.67 -29.87 -24.73
CA LEU A 260 -30.18 -29.45 -26.05
C LEU A 260 -29.95 -30.52 -27.13
N ARG A 261 -28.89 -31.33 -27.07
CA ARG A 261 -28.60 -32.36 -28.06
C ARG A 261 -29.71 -33.44 -28.11
N THR A 262 -30.27 -33.82 -26.96
CA THR A 262 -31.27 -34.85 -26.86
C THR A 262 -32.55 -34.53 -27.64
N PRO A 263 -33.24 -33.38 -27.38
CA PRO A 263 -34.46 -33.05 -28.14
C PRO A 263 -34.17 -32.82 -29.63
N LEU A 264 -33.00 -32.26 -29.98
CA LEU A 264 -32.62 -32.12 -31.40
C LEU A 264 -32.38 -33.46 -32.09
N ALA A 265 -31.84 -34.46 -31.40
CA ALA A 265 -31.70 -35.83 -31.94
C ALA A 265 -33.06 -36.50 -32.12
N VAL A 266 -34.00 -36.36 -31.16
CA VAL A 266 -35.37 -36.83 -31.26
C VAL A 266 -36.08 -36.16 -32.44
N LEU A 267 -36.00 -34.84 -32.54
CA LEU A 267 -36.56 -34.06 -33.64
C LEU A 267 -36.05 -34.55 -34.99
N LYS A 268 -34.74 -34.79 -35.12
CA LYS A 268 -34.13 -35.32 -36.34
C LYS A 268 -34.68 -36.71 -36.68
N ALA A 269 -34.85 -37.58 -35.70
CA ALA A 269 -35.42 -38.91 -35.90
C ALA A 269 -36.90 -38.86 -36.33
N GLN A 270 -37.72 -38.00 -35.70
CA GLN A 270 -39.12 -37.78 -36.05
C GLN A 270 -39.28 -37.26 -37.47
N VAL A 271 -38.49 -36.27 -37.88
CA VAL A 271 -38.46 -35.75 -39.25
C VAL A 271 -38.06 -36.85 -40.25
N GLN A 272 -37.09 -37.69 -39.93
CA GLN A 272 -36.68 -38.78 -40.79
C GLN A 272 -37.76 -39.87 -40.89
N SER A 273 -38.48 -40.21 -39.82
CA SER A 273 -39.59 -41.15 -39.79
C SER A 273 -40.76 -40.60 -40.60
N ALA A 274 -41.11 -39.33 -40.43
CA ALA A 274 -42.17 -38.68 -41.24
C ALA A 274 -41.82 -38.71 -42.75
N ARG A 275 -40.57 -38.45 -43.11
CA ARG A 275 -40.11 -38.50 -44.53
C ARG A 275 -40.16 -39.89 -45.12
N ARG A 276 -40.03 -40.94 -44.34
CA ARG A 276 -40.17 -42.35 -44.80
C ARG A 276 -41.60 -42.84 -44.88
N GLY A 277 -42.53 -42.05 -44.31
CA GLY A 277 -43.94 -42.46 -44.26
C GLY A 277 -44.22 -43.51 -43.16
N ASP A 278 -43.37 -43.61 -42.14
CA ASP A 278 -43.48 -44.59 -41.06
C ASP A 278 -44.68 -44.30 -40.11
N MET A 279 -45.26 -43.08 -40.22
CA MET A 279 -46.42 -42.59 -39.41
C MET A 279 -47.32 -41.66 -40.20
N PRO A 280 -48.59 -41.47 -39.78
CA PRO A 280 -49.46 -40.48 -40.37
C PRO A 280 -48.92 -39.05 -40.30
N PRO A 281 -49.10 -38.22 -41.35
CA PRO A 281 -48.51 -36.83 -41.38
C PRO A 281 -48.97 -35.98 -40.21
N ASP A 282 -50.22 -36.02 -39.80
CA ASP A 282 -50.76 -35.24 -38.71
C ASP A 282 -50.17 -35.66 -37.34
N GLU A 283 -49.93 -36.96 -37.15
CA GLU A 283 -49.26 -37.44 -35.94
C GLU A 283 -47.78 -37.04 -35.90
N ALA A 284 -47.07 -37.12 -37.03
CA ALA A 284 -45.72 -36.71 -37.18
C ALA A 284 -45.57 -35.17 -36.87
N LEU A 285 -46.46 -34.35 -37.41
CA LEU A 285 -46.45 -32.90 -37.15
C LEU A 285 -46.72 -32.59 -35.69
N ARG A 286 -47.64 -33.32 -35.03
CA ARG A 286 -47.91 -33.13 -33.62
C ARG A 286 -46.71 -33.47 -32.74
N GLU A 287 -46.08 -34.63 -32.96
CA GLU A 287 -44.86 -35.03 -32.21
C GLU A 287 -43.68 -34.08 -32.42
N ILE A 288 -43.50 -33.65 -33.67
CA ILE A 288 -42.47 -32.66 -33.99
C ILE A 288 -42.73 -31.34 -33.22
N ASN A 289 -44.00 -30.85 -33.28
CA ASN A 289 -44.38 -29.63 -32.56
C ASN A 289 -44.16 -29.75 -31.07
N GLU A 290 -44.56 -30.83 -30.44
CA GLU A 290 -44.33 -31.10 -29.00
C GLU A 290 -42.83 -31.11 -28.65
N THR A 291 -42.00 -31.65 -29.54
CA THR A 291 -40.54 -31.70 -29.33
C THR A 291 -39.92 -30.31 -29.49
N VAL A 292 -40.41 -29.49 -30.44
CA VAL A 292 -39.97 -28.07 -30.60
C VAL A 292 -40.39 -27.25 -29.40
N GLU A 293 -41.62 -27.38 -28.91
CA GLU A 293 -42.09 -26.68 -27.71
C GLU A 293 -41.25 -27.03 -26.47
N ARG A 294 -40.93 -28.30 -26.27
CA ARG A 294 -40.04 -28.77 -25.18
C ARG A 294 -38.64 -28.16 -25.28
N ALA A 295 -38.07 -28.15 -26.48
CA ALA A 295 -36.74 -27.57 -26.71
C ALA A 295 -36.73 -26.04 -26.47
N THR A 296 -37.80 -25.37 -26.90
CA THR A 296 -37.97 -23.92 -26.69
C THR A 296 -38.13 -23.59 -25.19
N ALA A 297 -38.94 -24.34 -24.46
CA ALA A 297 -39.11 -24.19 -23.03
C ALA A 297 -37.78 -24.38 -22.28
N LEU A 298 -36.99 -25.39 -22.68
CA LEU A 298 -35.67 -25.65 -22.12
C LEU A 298 -34.70 -24.45 -22.37
N ALA A 299 -34.68 -23.96 -23.61
CA ALA A 299 -33.83 -22.79 -23.96
C ALA A 299 -34.22 -21.54 -23.15
N ASN A 300 -35.54 -21.26 -23.02
CA ASN A 300 -36.02 -20.14 -22.22
C ASN A 300 -35.63 -20.27 -20.73
N GLN A 301 -35.70 -21.47 -20.17
CA GLN A 301 -35.27 -21.70 -18.78
C GLN A 301 -33.77 -21.53 -18.59
N MET A 302 -32.94 -21.90 -19.58
CA MET A 302 -31.49 -21.60 -19.55
C MET A 302 -31.22 -20.09 -19.60
N LEU A 303 -31.97 -19.37 -20.45
CA LEU A 303 -31.90 -17.89 -20.49
C LEU A 303 -32.34 -17.25 -19.17
N SER A 304 -33.41 -17.78 -18.54
CA SER A 304 -33.86 -17.34 -17.22
C SER A 304 -32.77 -17.52 -16.17
N LEU A 305 -32.08 -18.67 -16.14
CA LEU A 305 -30.98 -18.90 -15.20
C LEU A 305 -29.81 -17.93 -15.42
N ALA A 306 -29.43 -17.68 -16.67
CA ALA A 306 -28.37 -16.70 -17.02
C ALA A 306 -28.76 -15.27 -16.61
N LYS A 307 -30.06 -14.92 -16.79
CA LYS A 307 -30.61 -13.61 -16.41
C LYS A 307 -30.63 -13.41 -14.89
N VAL A 308 -30.92 -14.44 -14.11
CA VAL A 308 -30.82 -14.37 -12.63
C VAL A 308 -29.39 -14.03 -12.21
N GLU A 309 -28.38 -14.70 -12.78
CA GLU A 309 -26.98 -14.43 -12.45
C GLU A 309 -26.57 -12.99 -12.84
N GLN A 310 -27.03 -12.51 -13.99
CA GLN A 310 -26.80 -11.11 -14.40
C GLN A 310 -27.42 -10.11 -13.43
N LEU A 311 -28.71 -10.31 -13.05
CA LEU A 311 -29.42 -9.41 -12.16
C LEU A 311 -28.90 -9.45 -10.72
N ARG A 312 -28.34 -10.59 -10.29
CA ARG A 312 -27.66 -10.71 -8.98
C ARG A 312 -26.47 -9.76 -8.82
N GLN A 313 -25.80 -9.42 -9.92
CA GLN A 313 -24.63 -8.51 -9.92
C GLN A 313 -25.03 -7.04 -10.05
N GLN A 314 -26.31 -6.75 -10.32
CA GLN A 314 -26.81 -5.37 -10.49
C GLN A 314 -27.44 -4.85 -9.19
N PRO A 315 -27.09 -3.67 -8.69
CA PRO A 315 -27.65 -3.11 -7.45
C PRO A 315 -29.06 -2.54 -7.60
N GLU A 316 -29.68 -2.59 -8.78
CA GLU A 316 -30.99 -1.97 -9.07
C GLU A 316 -32.20 -2.82 -8.60
N SER A 317 -32.20 -3.28 -7.36
CA SER A 317 -33.44 -3.82 -6.78
C SER A 317 -34.36 -2.68 -6.37
N THR A 318 -35.59 -2.67 -6.87
CA THR A 318 -36.62 -1.71 -6.53
C THR A 318 -37.57 -2.28 -5.44
N ARG A 319 -38.24 -1.40 -4.71
CA ARG A 319 -39.31 -1.83 -3.83
C ARG A 319 -40.51 -2.24 -4.66
N VAL A 320 -40.94 -3.48 -4.53
CA VAL A 320 -42.05 -4.08 -5.27
C VAL A 320 -42.98 -4.79 -4.28
N ASP A 321 -44.28 -4.66 -4.46
CA ASP A 321 -45.25 -5.49 -3.73
C ASP A 321 -45.34 -6.86 -4.41
N TRP A 322 -44.91 -7.93 -3.73
CA TRP A 322 -44.94 -9.27 -4.27
C TRP A 322 -46.35 -9.80 -4.49
N ALA A 323 -47.35 -9.32 -3.69
CA ALA A 323 -48.73 -9.70 -3.88
C ALA A 323 -49.29 -9.30 -5.25
N ASP A 324 -48.95 -8.08 -5.72
CA ASP A 324 -49.34 -7.64 -7.07
C ASP A 324 -48.73 -8.54 -8.17
N MET A 325 -47.44 -8.88 -8.01
CA MET A 325 -46.75 -9.76 -8.96
C MET A 325 -47.32 -11.18 -8.95
N ALA A 326 -47.64 -11.70 -7.77
CA ALA A 326 -48.22 -13.04 -7.65
C ALA A 326 -49.62 -13.10 -8.25
N ARG A 327 -50.41 -12.05 -8.08
CA ARG A 327 -51.75 -11.92 -8.70
C ARG A 327 -51.67 -11.86 -10.23
N GLU A 328 -50.75 -11.06 -10.78
CA GLU A 328 -50.50 -11.02 -12.24
C GLU A 328 -50.16 -12.41 -12.79
N VAL A 329 -49.23 -13.11 -12.13
CA VAL A 329 -48.82 -14.45 -12.56
C VAL A 329 -49.97 -15.46 -12.42
N ALA A 330 -50.79 -15.36 -11.34
CA ALA A 330 -51.96 -16.23 -11.17
C ALA A 330 -52.98 -16.06 -12.30
N LEU A 331 -53.21 -14.81 -12.75
CA LEU A 331 -54.06 -14.50 -13.89
C LEU A 331 -53.47 -15.06 -15.20
N ASP A 332 -52.16 -14.94 -15.41
CA ASP A 332 -51.49 -15.49 -16.60
C ASP A 332 -51.62 -17.02 -16.71
N VAL A 333 -51.60 -17.72 -15.57
CA VAL A 333 -51.70 -19.21 -15.56
C VAL A 333 -53.15 -19.69 -15.39
N SER A 334 -54.15 -18.80 -15.30
CA SER A 334 -55.57 -19.15 -15.12
C SER A 334 -56.15 -20.11 -16.19
N PRO A 335 -55.71 -20.04 -17.47
CA PRO A 335 -56.18 -21.02 -18.45
C PRO A 335 -55.74 -22.46 -18.11
N LEU A 336 -54.52 -22.66 -17.56
CA LEU A 336 -54.04 -23.97 -17.14
C LEU A 336 -54.77 -24.49 -15.91
N ILE A 337 -55.19 -23.60 -15.00
CA ILE A 337 -56.00 -23.90 -13.83
C ILE A 337 -57.37 -24.37 -14.27
N ALA A 338 -57.99 -23.66 -15.23
CA ALA A 338 -59.29 -23.99 -15.79
C ALA A 338 -59.29 -25.28 -16.56
N ASP A 339 -58.27 -25.54 -17.39
CA ASP A 339 -58.14 -26.78 -18.18
C ASP A 339 -58.09 -28.02 -17.29
N LYS A 340 -57.49 -27.94 -16.12
CA LYS A 340 -57.46 -29.01 -15.10
C LYS A 340 -58.61 -28.97 -14.12
N ALA A 341 -59.55 -28.00 -14.24
CA ALA A 341 -60.66 -27.76 -13.31
C ALA A 341 -60.23 -27.72 -11.84
N LEU A 342 -59.07 -27.10 -11.54
CA LEU A 342 -58.54 -27.02 -10.19
C LEU A 342 -59.37 -26.08 -9.32
N ASP A 343 -59.65 -26.46 -8.05
CA ASP A 343 -60.15 -25.59 -7.00
C ASP A 343 -59.05 -24.66 -6.51
N PHE A 344 -58.99 -23.45 -7.11
CA PHE A 344 -57.92 -22.47 -6.89
C PHE A 344 -58.33 -21.43 -5.85
N GLU A 345 -57.52 -21.32 -4.81
CA GLU A 345 -57.69 -20.33 -3.76
C GLU A 345 -56.42 -19.45 -3.67
N PHE A 346 -56.60 -18.12 -3.69
CA PHE A 346 -55.52 -17.15 -3.56
C PHE A 346 -55.74 -16.23 -2.38
N GLU A 347 -54.89 -16.37 -1.36
CA GLU A 347 -54.88 -15.50 -0.17
C GLU A 347 -53.69 -14.58 -0.23
N GLU A 348 -53.91 -13.29 -0.18
CA GLU A 348 -52.84 -12.29 -0.28
C GLU A 348 -52.93 -11.22 0.83
N ALA A 349 -51.78 -10.73 1.23
CA ALA A 349 -51.63 -9.55 2.05
C ALA A 349 -50.50 -8.68 1.44
N PRO A 350 -50.50 -7.36 1.66
CA PRO A 350 -49.41 -6.47 1.19
C PRO A 350 -48.05 -7.00 1.60
N SER A 351 -47.16 -7.20 0.63
CA SER A 351 -45.94 -7.94 0.80
C SER A 351 -44.75 -7.23 0.13
N PRO A 352 -44.36 -6.04 0.64
CA PRO A 352 -43.28 -5.24 0.04
C PRO A 352 -41.91 -5.88 0.25
N VAL A 353 -41.18 -6.12 -0.84
CA VAL A 353 -39.83 -6.67 -0.86
C VAL A 353 -38.93 -5.87 -1.80
N ARG A 354 -37.62 -5.93 -1.60
CA ARG A 354 -36.63 -5.38 -2.54
C ARG A 354 -36.20 -6.44 -3.52
N ALA A 355 -36.67 -6.31 -4.76
CA ALA A 355 -36.37 -7.27 -5.79
C ALA A 355 -36.52 -6.69 -7.21
N HIS A 356 -35.96 -7.36 -8.20
CA HIS A 356 -36.33 -7.12 -9.57
C HIS A 356 -37.73 -7.77 -9.84
N ARG A 357 -38.64 -6.96 -10.39
CA ARG A 357 -40.00 -7.44 -10.75
C ARG A 357 -39.96 -8.77 -11.48
N TRP A 358 -39.10 -8.90 -12.48
CA TRP A 358 -38.94 -10.12 -13.26
C TRP A 358 -38.58 -11.35 -12.40
N MET A 359 -37.73 -11.20 -11.37
CA MET A 359 -37.35 -12.31 -10.47
C MET A 359 -38.55 -12.84 -9.70
N LEU A 360 -39.41 -11.96 -9.16
CA LEU A 360 -40.59 -12.36 -8.42
C LEU A 360 -41.63 -13.00 -9.32
N GLN A 361 -41.83 -12.49 -10.53
CA GLN A 361 -42.71 -13.11 -11.55
C GLN A 361 -42.23 -14.49 -11.95
N GLU A 362 -40.93 -14.65 -12.24
CA GLU A 362 -40.35 -15.91 -12.66
C GLU A 362 -40.38 -16.96 -11.54
N LEU A 363 -40.07 -16.56 -10.29
CA LEU A 363 -40.19 -17.41 -9.11
C LEU A 363 -41.61 -17.91 -8.91
N THR A 364 -42.58 -17.00 -8.89
CA THR A 364 -43.98 -17.34 -8.69
C THR A 364 -44.50 -18.21 -9.83
N ARG A 365 -44.17 -17.88 -11.08
CA ARG A 365 -44.56 -18.65 -12.27
C ARG A 365 -44.03 -20.08 -12.21
N ASN A 366 -42.76 -20.29 -11.88
CA ASN A 366 -42.19 -21.64 -11.79
C ASN A 366 -42.83 -22.46 -10.68
N LEU A 367 -43.13 -21.88 -9.51
CA LEU A 367 -43.81 -22.59 -8.43
C LEU A 367 -45.25 -22.94 -8.79
N LEU A 368 -46.01 -22.02 -9.38
CA LEU A 368 -47.37 -22.25 -9.83
C LEU A 368 -47.45 -23.31 -10.94
N HIS A 369 -46.58 -23.20 -11.96
CA HIS A 369 -46.55 -24.22 -13.03
C HIS A 369 -46.23 -25.61 -12.48
N ASN A 370 -45.33 -25.75 -11.52
CA ASN A 370 -45.03 -27.02 -10.88
C ASN A 370 -46.26 -27.55 -10.12
N ALA A 371 -46.93 -26.71 -9.31
CA ALA A 371 -48.08 -27.12 -8.56
C ALA A 371 -49.27 -27.51 -9.46
N ILE A 372 -49.57 -26.72 -10.50
CA ILE A 372 -50.61 -27.02 -11.49
C ILE A 372 -50.28 -28.36 -12.22
N LYS A 373 -49.03 -28.53 -12.67
CA LYS A 373 -48.59 -29.70 -13.40
C LYS A 373 -48.80 -30.99 -12.62
N HIS A 374 -48.48 -31.00 -11.33
CA HIS A 374 -48.48 -32.17 -10.47
C HIS A 374 -49.82 -32.39 -9.75
N SER A 375 -50.75 -31.42 -9.75
CA SER A 375 -52.09 -31.58 -9.24
C SER A 375 -52.91 -32.49 -10.12
N PRO A 376 -53.72 -33.40 -9.53
CA PRO A 376 -54.72 -34.16 -10.28
C PRO A 376 -55.85 -33.24 -10.75
N PRO A 377 -56.59 -33.60 -11.84
CA PRO A 377 -57.78 -32.87 -12.25
C PRO A 377 -58.79 -32.75 -11.10
N GLY A 378 -59.38 -31.54 -10.90
CA GLY A 378 -60.31 -31.28 -9.81
C GLY A 378 -59.62 -31.11 -8.44
N GLY A 379 -58.29 -31.13 -8.36
CA GLY A 379 -57.57 -31.00 -7.12
C GLY A 379 -57.54 -29.56 -6.59
N ARG A 380 -57.33 -29.41 -5.28
CA ARG A 380 -57.22 -28.08 -4.63
C ARG A 380 -55.80 -27.52 -4.77
N LEU A 381 -55.72 -26.26 -5.17
CA LEU A 381 -54.44 -25.49 -5.26
C LEU A 381 -54.58 -24.21 -4.44
N LEU A 382 -53.88 -24.13 -3.31
CA LEU A 382 -53.87 -22.97 -2.44
C LEU A 382 -52.55 -22.18 -2.61
N VAL A 383 -52.70 -20.89 -2.82
CA VAL A 383 -51.56 -19.96 -2.85
C VAL A 383 -51.80 -18.93 -1.73
N ALA A 384 -50.89 -18.82 -0.79
CA ALA A 384 -50.97 -17.86 0.29
C ALA A 384 -49.69 -17.04 0.33
N LEU A 385 -49.84 -15.69 0.34
CA LEU A 385 -48.73 -14.75 0.49
C LEU A 385 -49.04 -13.88 1.69
N ARG A 386 -48.20 -14.00 2.72
CA ARG A 386 -48.44 -13.32 4.01
C ARG A 386 -47.13 -12.81 4.61
N PRO A 387 -47.13 -11.67 5.27
CA PRO A 387 -46.03 -11.26 6.14
C PRO A 387 -45.88 -12.30 7.27
N GLU A 388 -44.64 -12.73 7.54
CA GLU A 388 -44.30 -13.71 8.57
C GLU A 388 -42.93 -13.33 9.18
N ASP A 389 -42.89 -13.02 10.50
CA ASP A 389 -41.73 -12.49 11.21
C ASP A 389 -41.16 -11.21 10.53
N GLU A 390 -39.87 -11.18 10.27
CA GLU A 390 -39.18 -10.07 9.57
C GLU A 390 -39.18 -10.22 8.04
N GLY A 391 -40.08 -11.02 7.48
CA GLY A 391 -40.11 -11.36 6.04
C GLY A 391 -41.51 -11.51 5.50
N VAL A 392 -41.58 -12.01 4.29
CA VAL A 392 -42.76 -12.41 3.54
C VAL A 392 -42.66 -13.86 3.16
N CYS A 393 -43.67 -14.63 3.42
CA CYS A 393 -43.77 -16.04 3.05
C CYS A 393 -44.78 -16.24 1.94
N LEU A 394 -44.31 -16.76 0.75
CA LEU A 394 -45.18 -17.34 -0.28
C LEU A 394 -45.26 -18.84 -0.02
N ARG A 395 -46.50 -19.31 0.14
CA ARG A 395 -46.85 -20.73 0.29
C ARG A 395 -47.69 -21.19 -0.88
N VAL A 396 -47.24 -22.21 -1.59
CA VAL A 396 -48.03 -22.87 -2.66
C VAL A 396 -48.26 -24.32 -2.24
N GLN A 397 -49.53 -24.71 -2.13
CA GLN A 397 -49.95 -26.05 -1.68
C GLN A 397 -50.74 -26.75 -2.78
N ASP A 398 -50.33 -27.92 -3.16
CA ASP A 398 -51.04 -28.80 -4.07
C ASP A 398 -51.49 -30.10 -3.39
N VAL A 399 -52.25 -30.93 -4.11
CA VAL A 399 -52.71 -32.26 -3.70
C VAL A 399 -52.11 -33.36 -4.60
N GLY A 400 -50.90 -33.10 -5.10
CA GLY A 400 -50.15 -34.01 -5.91
C GLY A 400 -49.51 -35.18 -5.14
N PRO A 401 -48.73 -36.02 -5.81
CA PRO A 401 -48.14 -37.24 -5.22
C PRO A 401 -47.01 -36.97 -4.25
N GLY A 402 -46.62 -35.70 -4.06
CA GLY A 402 -45.45 -35.29 -3.24
C GLY A 402 -44.12 -35.64 -3.88
N ILE A 403 -43.07 -35.71 -3.07
CA ILE A 403 -41.69 -35.89 -3.49
C ILE A 403 -41.09 -37.09 -2.78
N SER A 404 -40.40 -37.99 -3.53
CA SER A 404 -39.68 -39.13 -2.94
C SER A 404 -38.44 -38.65 -2.13
N ALA A 405 -38.00 -39.46 -1.16
CA ALA A 405 -36.83 -39.17 -0.35
C ALA A 405 -35.54 -39.03 -1.20
N GLU A 406 -35.42 -39.77 -2.26
CA GLU A 406 -34.29 -39.74 -3.20
C GLU A 406 -34.29 -38.43 -4.00
N LEU A 407 -35.44 -37.97 -4.47
CA LEU A 407 -35.58 -36.75 -5.24
C LEU A 407 -35.33 -35.50 -4.34
N ARG A 408 -35.74 -35.57 -3.07
CA ARG A 408 -35.55 -34.47 -2.10
C ARG A 408 -34.10 -34.00 -2.00
N GLN A 409 -33.13 -34.92 -2.06
CA GLN A 409 -31.69 -34.58 -1.93
C GLN A 409 -31.16 -33.78 -3.13
N ARG A 410 -31.76 -33.89 -4.31
CA ARG A 410 -31.30 -33.29 -5.57
C ARG A 410 -32.30 -32.31 -6.17
N LEU A 411 -33.37 -32.01 -5.46
CA LEU A 411 -34.53 -31.30 -5.96
C LEU A 411 -34.24 -29.95 -6.62
N PHE A 412 -33.26 -29.21 -6.06
CA PHE A 412 -32.82 -27.92 -6.55
C PHE A 412 -31.57 -27.98 -7.45
N ALA A 413 -31.06 -29.18 -7.73
CA ALA A 413 -29.95 -29.30 -8.66
C ALA A 413 -30.48 -29.11 -10.11
N PRO A 414 -29.74 -28.39 -10.96
CA PRO A 414 -30.11 -28.29 -12.37
C PRO A 414 -30.27 -29.65 -12.99
N PHE A 415 -31.33 -29.85 -13.76
CA PHE A 415 -31.62 -31.13 -14.49
C PHE A 415 -31.90 -32.33 -13.57
N ALA A 416 -32.33 -32.13 -12.35
CA ALA A 416 -32.55 -33.20 -11.37
C ALA A 416 -33.68 -34.15 -11.70
N ALA A 417 -34.63 -33.78 -12.56
CA ALA A 417 -35.79 -34.57 -12.94
C ALA A 417 -35.42 -35.64 -13.99
N GLY A 418 -34.60 -36.59 -13.75
CA GLY A 418 -34.03 -37.61 -14.62
C GLY A 418 -34.87 -38.24 -15.76
N ASP A 419 -36.10 -37.79 -16.01
CA ASP A 419 -36.99 -38.23 -17.08
C ASP A 419 -37.42 -37.05 -17.94
N VAL A 420 -36.94 -37.00 -19.18
CA VAL A 420 -37.19 -35.93 -20.17
C VAL A 420 -38.69 -35.75 -20.46
N THR A 421 -39.52 -36.78 -20.17
CA THR A 421 -40.96 -36.72 -20.34
C THR A 421 -41.69 -35.95 -19.24
N ARG A 422 -41.04 -35.72 -18.10
CA ARG A 422 -41.63 -35.06 -16.91
C ARG A 422 -41.25 -33.61 -16.71
N GLY A 423 -40.40 -33.02 -17.55
CA GLY A 423 -39.99 -31.61 -17.49
C GLY A 423 -38.47 -31.42 -17.47
N SER A 424 -38.00 -30.19 -17.75
CA SER A 424 -36.57 -29.84 -17.88
C SER A 424 -35.74 -30.01 -16.59
N GLY A 425 -36.37 -30.07 -15.42
CA GLY A 425 -35.69 -30.07 -14.12
C GLY A 425 -34.95 -28.75 -13.78
N LEU A 426 -35.19 -27.66 -14.51
CA LEU A 426 -34.54 -26.35 -14.27
C LEU A 426 -35.41 -25.40 -13.43
N GLY A 427 -36.77 -25.58 -13.43
CA GLY A 427 -37.65 -24.59 -12.76
C GLY A 427 -37.37 -24.40 -11.29
N LEU A 428 -37.14 -25.46 -10.51
CA LEU A 428 -36.79 -25.36 -9.08
C LEU A 428 -35.34 -24.87 -8.86
N ALA A 429 -34.43 -25.18 -9.78
CA ALA A 429 -33.08 -24.62 -9.74
C ALA A 429 -33.13 -23.08 -9.94
N ILE A 430 -33.94 -22.61 -10.90
CA ILE A 430 -34.17 -21.16 -11.09
C ILE A 430 -34.78 -20.53 -9.82
N CYS A 431 -35.79 -21.18 -9.23
CA CYS A 431 -36.40 -20.70 -7.97
C CYS A 431 -35.33 -20.54 -6.86
N ARG A 432 -34.45 -21.53 -6.68
CA ARG A 432 -33.39 -21.50 -5.69
C ARG A 432 -32.40 -20.34 -5.94
N GLU A 433 -31.94 -20.17 -7.17
CA GLU A 433 -31.00 -19.09 -7.52
C GLU A 433 -31.61 -17.72 -7.32
N ILE A 434 -32.90 -17.52 -7.68
CA ILE A 434 -33.63 -16.27 -7.40
C ILE A 434 -33.69 -16.01 -5.89
N VAL A 435 -34.12 -17.03 -5.12
CA VAL A 435 -34.28 -16.87 -3.66
C VAL A 435 -32.96 -16.58 -2.97
N LEU A 436 -31.85 -17.25 -3.39
CA LEU A 436 -30.52 -16.96 -2.88
C LEU A 436 -30.05 -15.56 -3.27
N ALA A 437 -30.34 -15.11 -4.49
CA ALA A 437 -30.01 -13.75 -4.94
C ALA A 437 -30.74 -12.66 -4.13
N LEU A 438 -31.95 -12.99 -3.63
CA LEU A 438 -32.77 -12.09 -2.82
C LEU A 438 -32.56 -12.26 -1.30
N GLY A 439 -31.58 -13.09 -0.87
CA GLY A 439 -31.28 -13.33 0.55
C GLY A 439 -32.37 -14.11 1.30
N GLY A 440 -33.19 -14.86 0.57
CA GLY A 440 -34.30 -15.64 1.10
C GLY A 440 -34.00 -17.11 1.36
N ARG A 441 -35.06 -17.86 1.65
CA ARG A 441 -35.04 -19.33 1.83
C ARG A 441 -36.18 -19.97 1.08
N ILE A 442 -35.95 -21.19 0.53
CA ILE A 442 -36.96 -22.01 -0.15
C ILE A 442 -36.95 -23.41 0.42
N SER A 443 -38.14 -23.96 0.71
CA SER A 443 -38.31 -25.36 1.08
C SER A 443 -39.47 -25.98 0.32
N LEU A 444 -39.42 -27.30 0.14
CA LEU A 444 -40.50 -28.13 -0.40
C LEU A 444 -40.71 -29.33 0.52
N ASP A 445 -41.88 -29.42 1.10
CA ASP A 445 -42.21 -30.43 2.11
C ASP A 445 -43.48 -31.16 1.75
N ASN A 446 -43.46 -32.51 1.89
CA ASN A 446 -44.65 -33.34 1.70
C ASN A 446 -45.69 -33.01 2.78
N ARG A 447 -46.93 -32.86 2.38
CA ARG A 447 -48.08 -32.83 3.30
C ARG A 447 -48.48 -34.25 3.59
N GLU A 448 -48.53 -34.62 4.85
CA GLU A 448 -48.89 -35.94 5.31
C GLU A 448 -50.14 -35.87 6.20
N ILE A 449 -51.10 -36.76 5.94
CA ILE A 449 -52.26 -36.99 6.81
C ILE A 449 -52.28 -38.52 7.06
N ASP A 450 -52.30 -38.90 8.31
CA ASP A 450 -52.31 -40.31 8.77
C ASP A 450 -51.20 -41.16 8.14
N GLY A 451 -49.99 -40.59 7.97
CA GLY A 451 -48.79 -41.24 7.39
C GLY A 451 -48.88 -41.44 5.86
N ARG A 452 -49.86 -40.82 5.18
CA ARG A 452 -49.95 -40.82 3.71
C ARG A 452 -49.67 -39.43 3.16
N VAL A 453 -48.85 -39.36 2.13
CA VAL A 453 -48.59 -38.12 1.38
C VAL A 453 -49.85 -37.74 0.64
N VAL A 454 -50.40 -36.55 0.95
CA VAL A 454 -51.65 -36.00 0.35
C VAL A 454 -51.36 -34.76 -0.51
N GLY A 455 -50.12 -34.36 -0.67
CA GLY A 455 -49.74 -33.22 -1.47
C GLY A 455 -48.36 -32.68 -1.14
N LEU A 456 -48.03 -31.54 -1.72
CA LEU A 456 -46.74 -30.84 -1.51
C LEU A 456 -47.02 -29.40 -1.04
N THR A 457 -46.15 -28.89 -0.21
CA THR A 457 -46.10 -27.47 0.14
C THR A 457 -44.72 -26.91 -0.27
N ALA A 458 -44.73 -25.94 -1.17
CA ALA A 458 -43.57 -25.13 -1.48
C ALA A 458 -43.65 -23.81 -0.66
N MET A 459 -42.61 -23.50 0.08
CA MET A 459 -42.52 -22.29 0.87
C MET A 459 -41.28 -21.50 0.44
N VAL A 460 -41.50 -20.20 0.22
CA VAL A 460 -40.41 -19.24 -0.05
C VAL A 460 -40.56 -18.08 0.93
N TRP A 461 -39.50 -17.83 1.66
CA TRP A 461 -39.41 -16.69 2.55
C TRP A 461 -38.39 -15.70 1.98
N LEU A 462 -38.77 -14.41 1.90
CA LEU A 462 -37.92 -13.29 1.52
C LEU A 462 -37.95 -12.22 2.62
N PRO A 463 -36.82 -11.50 2.86
CA PRO A 463 -36.78 -10.42 3.83
C PRO A 463 -37.70 -9.27 3.42
N LEU A 464 -38.41 -8.68 4.40
CA LEU A 464 -39.21 -7.45 4.21
C LEU A 464 -38.28 -6.26 3.88
N ASP A 465 -38.74 -5.38 2.99
CA ASP A 465 -38.16 -4.06 2.84
C ASP A 465 -38.73 -3.16 3.94
N ASN A 466 -38.15 -3.26 5.15
CA ASN A 466 -38.48 -2.31 6.21
C ASN A 466 -37.92 -0.93 5.84
N PRO A 467 -38.76 0.12 5.78
CA PRO A 467 -38.22 1.47 5.68
C PRO A 467 -37.44 1.78 6.96
N SER A 468 -36.10 1.88 6.80
CA SER A 468 -35.20 2.39 7.85
C SER A 468 -35.46 3.86 8.13
#